data_cf7809a23881be6f2d24d42bdb6708ac
#
_entry.id   cf7809a23881be6f2d24d42bdb6708ac
#
_cell.length_a   1.000
_cell.length_b   1.000
_cell.length_c   1.000
_cell.angle_alpha   90.00
_cell.angle_beta   90.00
_cell.angle_gamma   90.00
#
_symmetry.space_group_name_H-M   'P 1'
#
loop_
_entity.id
_entity.type
_entity.pdbx_description
1 polymer ?
#
loop_
_entity_poly.entity_id
_entity_poly.type
_entity_poly.pdbx_seq_one_letter_code
_entity_poly.pdbx_strand_id
1 'polypeptide(L)'
;MLVRSYHEVHSPHTNALLLQTCEEIGRRNYWIGSDTPPHNMVEEYLQQWYRAFLTGEYVGIEYWVYQSEKGNTFDGFHFDKDEMDPQIEHPKWCGCVNLTYDYGATCISDMTYGNIKPKECIFSYGDEAKTLLWDGNLAWADLAGDDDCRLYINVWTQRKPRGLIRSKEIPYPRQHYITGMYKKDKIIPYTGSYVYHTHICGDMFDEFVLREPDERQAGCTYRVTDATLS
;
A
#
# COMPACT_ATOMS: atom_id res chain seq x y z
N MET A 1 6.50 14.33 -5.01
CA MET A 1 5.97 13.01 -4.63
C MET A 1 7.00 12.25 -3.80
N LEU A 2 6.69 11.84 -2.59
CA LEU A 2 7.56 11.00 -1.77
C LEU A 2 7.05 9.57 -1.80
N VAL A 3 7.87 8.67 -2.38
CA VAL A 3 7.64 7.23 -2.37
C VAL A 3 8.91 6.54 -1.88
N ARG A 4 8.77 5.55 -1.01
CA ARG A 4 9.87 4.72 -0.51
C ARG A 4 9.49 3.26 -0.63
N SER A 5 10.42 2.44 -1.05
CA SER A 5 10.26 0.99 -1.17
C SER A 5 11.42 0.29 -0.47
N TYR A 6 11.10 -0.81 0.22
CA TYR A 6 12.07 -1.60 0.97
C TYR A 6 11.76 -3.08 0.80
N HIS A 7 12.81 -3.90 0.66
CA HIS A 7 12.76 -5.36 0.57
C HIS A 7 13.23 -6.01 1.87
N GLU A 8 12.89 -7.27 2.04
CA GLU A 8 13.34 -8.11 3.16
C GLU A 8 12.96 -7.50 4.54
N VAL A 9 11.78 -6.87 4.60
CA VAL A 9 11.33 -6.15 5.79
C VAL A 9 11.09 -7.08 6.96
N HIS A 10 10.69 -8.33 6.68
CA HIS A 10 10.49 -9.38 7.68
C HIS A 10 10.92 -10.76 7.14
N SER A 11 11.01 -11.73 8.03
CA SER A 11 11.43 -13.09 7.65
C SER A 11 10.31 -13.87 6.95
N PRO A 12 10.63 -14.93 6.18
CA PRO A 12 9.61 -15.83 5.61
C PRO A 12 8.69 -16.45 6.68
N HIS A 13 9.23 -16.74 7.86
CA HIS A 13 8.42 -17.23 8.99
C HIS A 13 7.40 -16.18 9.45
N THR A 14 7.83 -14.91 9.59
CA THR A 14 6.93 -13.80 9.91
C THR A 14 5.88 -13.62 8.84
N ASN A 15 6.25 -13.75 7.56
CA ASN A 15 5.33 -13.64 6.44
C ASN A 15 4.21 -14.70 6.50
N ALA A 16 4.56 -15.94 6.76
CA ALA A 16 3.57 -17.02 6.90
C ALA A 16 2.58 -16.77 8.06
N LEU A 17 3.07 -16.28 9.20
CA LEU A 17 2.22 -15.92 10.34
C LEU A 17 1.32 -14.72 10.05
N LEU A 18 1.80 -13.71 9.29
CA LEU A 18 1.00 -12.57 8.85
C LEU A 18 -0.12 -13.03 7.92
N LEU A 19 0.17 -13.86 6.92
CA LEU A 19 -0.82 -14.43 6.01
C LEU A 19 -1.92 -15.15 6.78
N GLN A 20 -1.55 -16.08 7.66
CA GLN A 20 -2.51 -16.79 8.49
C GLN A 20 -3.39 -15.84 9.32
N THR A 21 -2.79 -14.83 9.97
CA THR A 21 -3.54 -13.87 10.77
C THR A 21 -4.46 -13.01 9.90
N CYS A 22 -4.01 -12.61 8.71
CA CYS A 22 -4.82 -11.87 7.74
C CYS A 22 -6.07 -12.65 7.31
N GLU A 23 -5.93 -13.95 7.03
CA GLU A 23 -7.07 -14.83 6.72
C GLU A 23 -8.07 -14.90 7.89
N GLU A 24 -7.57 -15.01 9.12
CA GLU A 24 -8.42 -15.12 10.31
C GLU A 24 -9.18 -13.82 10.65
N ILE A 25 -8.58 -12.64 10.46
CA ILE A 25 -9.27 -11.36 10.72
C ILE A 25 -10.25 -11.00 9.61
N GLY A 26 -9.98 -11.41 8.36
CA GLY A 26 -10.84 -11.20 7.19
C GLY A 26 -10.72 -9.79 6.58
N ARG A 27 -11.55 -9.53 5.56
CA ARG A 27 -11.49 -8.36 4.68
C ARG A 27 -12.38 -7.22 5.18
N ARG A 28 -11.90 -6.45 6.16
CA ARG A 28 -12.59 -5.25 6.67
C ARG A 28 -11.57 -4.17 6.96
N ASN A 29 -12.01 -2.93 7.04
CA ASN A 29 -11.19 -1.83 7.50
C ASN A 29 -11.16 -1.82 9.02
N TYR A 30 -9.95 -1.96 9.55
CA TYR A 30 -9.69 -2.03 10.97
C TYR A 30 -8.92 -0.81 11.46
N TRP A 31 -8.88 -0.62 12.76
CA TRP A 31 -8.18 0.47 13.42
C TRP A 31 -7.44 0.00 14.66
N ILE A 32 -6.16 0.43 14.75
CA ILE A 32 -5.40 0.37 16.01
C ILE A 32 -4.94 1.79 16.40
N GLY A 33 -5.28 2.24 17.60
CA GLY A 33 -4.77 3.49 18.17
C GLY A 33 -3.30 3.37 18.56
N SER A 34 -2.57 4.48 18.55
CA SER A 34 -1.15 4.55 18.89
C SER A 34 -0.83 3.98 20.29
N ASP A 35 -1.75 4.21 21.24
CA ASP A 35 -1.61 3.79 22.64
C ASP A 35 -2.39 2.50 22.96
N THR A 36 -2.94 1.85 21.94
CA THR A 36 -3.80 0.68 22.13
C THR A 36 -2.97 -0.60 22.06
N PRO A 37 -3.05 -1.49 23.06
CA PRO A 37 -2.40 -2.79 22.99
C PRO A 37 -2.89 -3.60 21.77
N PRO A 38 -1.99 -4.26 21.03
CA PRO A 38 -2.36 -5.09 19.88
C PRO A 38 -3.23 -6.28 20.28
N HIS A 39 -4.26 -6.59 19.50
CA HIS A 39 -5.14 -7.75 19.66
C HIS A 39 -4.65 -8.99 18.93
N ASN A 40 -3.77 -8.82 17.96
CA ASN A 40 -3.21 -9.90 17.15
C ASN A 40 -1.85 -9.50 16.56
N MET A 41 -1.25 -10.45 15.88
CA MET A 41 0.07 -10.26 15.29
C MET A 41 0.13 -9.15 14.24
N VAL A 42 -0.91 -8.97 13.44
CA VAL A 42 -0.95 -7.90 12.41
C VAL A 42 -0.86 -6.54 13.10
N GLU A 43 -1.61 -6.29 14.16
CA GLU A 43 -1.56 -5.03 14.90
C GLU A 43 -0.20 -4.79 15.57
N GLU A 44 0.42 -5.82 16.14
CA GLU A 44 1.79 -5.74 16.70
C GLU A 44 2.80 -5.41 15.60
N TYR A 45 2.70 -6.09 14.45
CA TYR A 45 3.54 -5.83 13.28
C TYR A 45 3.40 -4.39 12.80
N LEU A 46 2.18 -3.87 12.67
CA LEU A 46 1.92 -2.50 12.20
C LEU A 46 2.51 -1.44 13.13
N GLN A 47 2.46 -1.62 14.44
CA GLN A 47 3.12 -0.73 15.39
C GLN A 47 4.65 -0.77 15.26
N GLN A 48 5.23 -1.95 15.02
CA GLN A 48 6.67 -2.08 14.75
C GLN A 48 7.05 -1.49 13.40
N TRP A 49 6.23 -1.72 12.36
CA TRP A 49 6.39 -1.14 11.03
C TRP A 49 6.43 0.39 11.09
N TYR A 50 5.48 1.00 11.82
CA TYR A 50 5.50 2.45 12.01
C TYR A 50 6.82 2.93 12.60
N ARG A 51 7.27 2.31 13.69
CA ARG A 51 8.54 2.70 14.36
C ARG A 51 9.78 2.50 13.48
N ALA A 52 9.74 1.54 12.56
CA ALA A 52 10.86 1.26 11.66
C ALA A 52 10.97 2.26 10.50
N PHE A 53 9.86 2.70 9.94
CA PHE A 53 9.83 3.46 8.68
C PHE A 53 9.41 4.91 8.83
N LEU A 54 8.74 5.27 9.90
CA LEU A 54 8.19 6.59 10.14
C LEU A 54 8.66 7.18 11.48
N THR A 55 8.55 8.49 11.58
CA THR A 55 8.88 9.25 12.79
C THR A 55 7.79 10.27 13.09
N GLY A 56 7.70 10.69 14.34
CA GLY A 56 6.73 11.67 14.81
C GLY A 56 5.57 11.02 15.57
N GLU A 57 4.56 11.80 15.86
CA GLU A 57 3.36 11.34 16.56
C GLU A 57 2.29 10.92 15.55
N TYR A 58 1.51 9.91 15.91
CA TYR A 58 0.33 9.48 15.17
C TYR A 58 -0.80 9.13 16.14
N VAL A 59 -2.02 9.25 15.66
CA VAL A 59 -3.22 8.90 16.44
C VAL A 59 -3.53 7.42 16.33
N GLY A 60 -3.30 6.85 15.16
CA GLY A 60 -3.47 5.43 14.94
C GLY A 60 -3.30 5.03 13.48
N ILE A 61 -3.48 3.74 13.24
CA ILE A 61 -3.32 3.09 11.94
C ILE A 61 -4.66 2.46 11.56
N GLU A 62 -5.18 2.86 10.41
CA GLU A 62 -6.19 2.12 9.68
C GLU A 62 -5.50 1.08 8.81
N TYR A 63 -6.07 -0.12 8.72
CA TYR A 63 -5.51 -1.17 7.89
C TYR A 63 -6.58 -2.13 7.39
N TRP A 64 -6.31 -2.73 6.25
CA TRP A 64 -7.15 -3.78 5.67
C TRP A 64 -6.32 -4.78 4.89
N VAL A 65 -6.88 -5.97 4.71
CA VAL A 65 -6.29 -7.03 3.91
C VAL A 65 -6.93 -7.00 2.53
N TYR A 66 -6.12 -6.80 1.52
CA TYR A 66 -6.52 -7.02 0.14
C TYR A 66 -6.09 -8.42 -0.29
N GLN A 67 -6.99 -9.14 -0.91
CA GLN A 67 -6.71 -10.44 -1.49
C GLN A 67 -7.43 -10.51 -2.83
N SER A 68 -6.69 -10.64 -3.92
CA SER A 68 -7.27 -10.75 -5.25
C SER A 68 -7.96 -12.11 -5.40
N GLU A 69 -9.12 -12.12 -6.06
CA GLU A 69 -9.73 -13.32 -6.62
C GLU A 69 -9.22 -13.49 -8.05
N LYS A 70 -9.26 -14.74 -8.58
CA LYS A 70 -8.81 -15.01 -9.94
C LYS A 70 -9.49 -14.12 -10.96
N GLY A 71 -8.71 -13.39 -11.70
CA GLY A 71 -9.13 -12.42 -12.71
C GLY A 71 -8.64 -11.04 -12.33
N ASN A 72 -7.71 -10.50 -13.12
CA ASN A 72 -7.14 -9.17 -12.89
C ASN A 72 -8.22 -8.13 -12.61
N THR A 73 -8.32 -7.70 -11.39
CA THR A 73 -9.12 -6.55 -11.01
C THR A 73 -8.20 -5.34 -10.93
N PHE A 74 -8.45 -4.38 -11.77
CA PHE A 74 -7.86 -3.06 -11.66
C PHE A 74 -8.80 -2.22 -10.80
N ASP A 75 -8.33 -1.86 -9.62
CA ASP A 75 -8.95 -0.78 -8.85
C ASP A 75 -8.35 0.53 -9.36
N GLY A 76 -9.17 1.34 -10.03
CA GLY A 76 -8.73 2.61 -10.60
C GLY A 76 -8.11 3.56 -9.58
N PHE A 77 -7.45 4.62 -10.06
CA PHE A 77 -6.86 5.62 -9.18
C PHE A 77 -7.88 6.22 -8.22
N HIS A 78 -7.55 6.23 -6.95
CA HIS A 78 -8.36 6.81 -5.89
C HIS A 78 -7.47 7.48 -4.84
N PHE A 79 -8.10 8.20 -3.93
CA PHE A 79 -7.48 8.82 -2.78
C PHE A 79 -8.04 8.20 -1.51
N ASP A 80 -7.16 7.80 -0.59
CA ASP A 80 -7.59 7.47 0.75
C ASP A 80 -8.01 8.74 1.49
N LYS A 81 -9.21 8.73 2.04
CA LYS A 81 -9.79 9.88 2.73
C LYS A 81 -10.83 9.45 3.77
N ASP A 82 -11.09 10.29 4.75
CA ASP A 82 -12.27 10.13 5.60
C ASP A 82 -13.52 10.60 4.84
N GLU A 83 -14.22 9.67 4.19
CA GLU A 83 -15.42 9.98 3.39
C GLU A 83 -16.59 10.57 4.21
N MET A 84 -16.56 10.39 5.52
CA MET A 84 -17.58 10.92 6.44
C MET A 84 -17.27 12.35 6.89
N ASP A 85 -16.13 12.92 6.45
CA ASP A 85 -15.72 14.27 6.80
C ASP A 85 -15.97 15.26 5.66
N PRO A 86 -16.73 16.36 5.89
CA PRO A 86 -16.93 17.39 4.88
C PRO A 86 -15.64 18.15 4.51
N GLN A 87 -14.58 18.06 5.31
CA GLN A 87 -13.31 18.77 5.07
C GLN A 87 -12.26 17.92 4.33
N ILE A 88 -12.60 16.72 3.88
CA ILE A 88 -11.71 15.81 3.14
C ILE A 88 -10.33 15.71 3.79
N GLU A 89 -10.24 14.95 4.86
CA GLU A 89 -8.96 14.62 5.48
C GLU A 89 -8.36 13.37 4.86
N HIS A 90 -7.07 13.44 4.57
CA HIS A 90 -6.26 12.31 4.09
C HIS A 90 -5.40 11.75 5.23
N PRO A 91 -5.03 10.46 5.19
CA PRO A 91 -3.99 9.96 6.06
C PRO A 91 -2.69 10.73 5.81
N LYS A 92 -1.80 10.78 6.78
CA LYS A 92 -0.48 11.39 6.61
C LYS A 92 0.41 10.54 5.70
N TRP A 93 0.31 9.23 5.86
CA TRP A 93 1.06 8.25 5.11
C TRP A 93 0.15 7.10 4.70
N CYS A 94 0.30 6.63 3.47
CA CYS A 94 -0.21 5.36 3.02
C CYS A 94 0.93 4.38 2.80
N GLY A 95 0.63 3.11 2.87
CA GLY A 95 1.61 2.08 2.59
C GLY A 95 0.96 0.73 2.33
N CYS A 96 1.73 -0.19 1.81
CA CYS A 96 1.36 -1.59 1.73
C CYS A 96 2.53 -2.50 2.08
N VAL A 97 2.21 -3.69 2.54
CA VAL A 97 3.13 -4.80 2.74
C VAL A 97 2.67 -5.95 1.87
N ASN A 98 3.51 -6.35 0.93
CA ASN A 98 3.24 -7.52 0.09
C ASN A 98 3.51 -8.78 0.89
N LEU A 99 2.51 -9.65 0.98
CA LEU A 99 2.58 -10.92 1.70
C LEU A 99 2.73 -12.13 0.77
N THR A 100 2.47 -11.94 -0.52
CA THR A 100 2.67 -12.94 -1.56
C THR A 100 3.60 -12.40 -2.65
N TYR A 101 4.23 -13.32 -3.36
CA TYR A 101 4.92 -13.02 -4.60
C TYR A 101 3.88 -12.78 -5.69
N ASP A 102 3.88 -11.62 -6.29
CA ASP A 102 2.85 -11.24 -7.24
C ASP A 102 3.41 -10.50 -8.46
N TYR A 103 2.77 -10.73 -9.59
CA TYR A 103 3.01 -9.99 -10.84
C TYR A 103 2.22 -8.67 -10.92
N GLY A 104 1.39 -8.37 -9.94
CA GLY A 104 0.68 -7.11 -9.82
C GLY A 104 1.57 -5.96 -9.37
N ALA A 105 1.11 -4.74 -9.58
CA ALA A 105 1.82 -3.55 -9.14
C ALA A 105 0.92 -2.60 -8.38
N THR A 106 1.45 -1.93 -7.36
CA THR A 106 0.86 -0.71 -6.81
C THR A 106 1.39 0.47 -7.62
N CYS A 107 0.48 1.24 -8.22
CA CYS A 107 0.80 2.44 -8.97
C CYS A 107 0.48 3.68 -8.13
N ILE A 108 1.45 4.57 -7.93
CA ILE A 108 1.29 5.81 -7.20
C ILE A 108 1.54 6.96 -8.14
N SER A 109 0.57 7.86 -8.26
CA SER A 109 0.64 9.05 -9.10
C SER A 109 0.92 10.29 -8.27
N ASP A 110 1.52 11.31 -8.88
CA ASP A 110 1.64 12.65 -8.29
C ASP A 110 0.33 13.46 -8.31
N MET A 111 -0.77 12.85 -8.75
CA MET A 111 -2.11 13.44 -8.62
C MET A 111 -2.46 13.68 -7.16
N THR A 112 -3.09 14.81 -6.90
CA THR A 112 -3.64 15.16 -5.59
C THR A 112 -5.09 15.63 -5.75
N TYR A 113 -5.86 15.65 -4.67
CA TYR A 113 -7.21 16.16 -4.69
C TYR A 113 -7.22 17.63 -5.17
N GLY A 114 -7.77 17.89 -6.35
CA GLY A 114 -7.74 19.21 -7.02
C GLY A 114 -6.67 19.36 -8.12
N ASN A 115 -5.73 18.43 -8.27
CA ASN A 115 -4.82 18.34 -9.40
C ASN A 115 -4.73 16.89 -9.90
N ILE A 116 -5.59 16.59 -10.89
CA ILE A 116 -5.80 15.23 -11.41
C ILE A 116 -5.00 14.91 -12.68
N LYS A 117 -4.09 15.79 -13.09
CA LYS A 117 -3.20 15.52 -14.23
C LYS A 117 -1.88 14.99 -13.75
N PRO A 118 -1.58 13.72 -13.97
CA PRO A 118 -0.32 13.14 -13.55
C PRO A 118 0.83 13.65 -14.42
N LYS A 119 1.97 13.89 -13.78
CA LYS A 119 3.25 14.17 -14.43
C LYS A 119 4.25 13.06 -14.16
N GLU A 120 4.01 12.31 -13.11
CA GLU A 120 4.88 11.26 -12.64
C GLU A 120 4.05 10.13 -12.02
N CYS A 121 4.42 8.89 -12.33
CA CYS A 121 3.88 7.69 -11.70
C CYS A 121 5.01 6.77 -11.24
N ILE A 122 4.80 6.12 -10.11
CA ILE A 122 5.68 5.05 -9.60
C ILE A 122 4.92 3.74 -9.66
N PHE A 123 5.47 2.75 -10.34
CA PHE A 123 4.97 1.37 -10.38
C PHE A 123 5.86 0.49 -9.52
N SER A 124 5.31 -0.08 -8.46
CA SER A 124 6.02 -0.97 -7.57
C SER A 124 5.44 -2.37 -7.64
N TYR A 125 6.17 -3.28 -8.27
CA TYR A 125 5.79 -4.70 -8.38
C TYR A 125 5.98 -5.42 -7.06
N GLY A 126 5.05 -6.33 -6.76
CA GLY A 126 5.04 -7.09 -5.52
C GLY A 126 6.20 -8.08 -5.41
N ASP A 127 6.68 -8.26 -4.19
CA ASP A 127 7.63 -9.30 -3.78
C ASP A 127 7.37 -9.60 -2.30
N GLU A 128 7.54 -10.84 -1.87
CA GLU A 128 7.35 -11.19 -0.45
C GLU A 128 8.20 -10.31 0.47
N ALA A 129 7.62 -9.89 1.59
CA ALA A 129 8.26 -9.02 2.56
C ALA A 129 8.72 -7.67 2.01
N LYS A 130 8.18 -7.23 0.87
CA LYS A 130 8.36 -5.88 0.36
C LYS A 130 7.35 -4.94 0.99
N THR A 131 7.80 -3.74 1.38
CA THR A 131 6.93 -2.65 1.80
C THR A 131 7.08 -1.42 0.93
N LEU A 132 5.97 -0.79 0.63
CA LEU A 132 5.88 0.47 -0.09
C LEU A 132 5.24 1.50 0.83
N LEU A 133 5.70 2.75 0.77
CA LEU A 133 5.25 3.86 1.59
C LEU A 133 5.19 5.12 0.76
N TRP A 134 4.08 5.89 0.85
CA TRP A 134 3.89 7.15 0.13
C TRP A 134 3.10 8.19 0.91
N ASP A 135 3.16 9.45 0.45
CA ASP A 135 2.36 10.54 1.02
C ASP A 135 0.87 10.24 0.85
N GLY A 136 0.09 10.32 1.91
CA GLY A 136 -1.31 9.90 1.94
C GLY A 136 -2.30 10.77 1.15
N ASN A 137 -1.85 11.89 0.61
CA ASN A 137 -2.65 12.76 -0.27
C ASN A 137 -2.45 12.47 -1.77
N LEU A 138 -1.66 11.45 -2.11
CA LEU A 138 -1.41 11.03 -3.49
C LEU A 138 -2.46 10.02 -3.95
N ALA A 139 -2.85 10.11 -5.23
CA ALA A 139 -3.68 9.08 -5.84
C ALA A 139 -2.86 7.79 -6.05
N TRP A 140 -3.51 6.66 -5.83
CA TRP A 140 -2.90 5.37 -6.08
C TRP A 140 -3.92 4.37 -6.64
N ALA A 141 -3.42 3.33 -7.27
CA ALA A 141 -4.20 2.25 -7.87
C ALA A 141 -3.49 0.92 -7.72
N ASP A 142 -4.25 -0.15 -7.71
CA ASP A 142 -3.72 -1.51 -7.76
C ASP A 142 -3.93 -2.14 -9.11
N LEU A 143 -2.85 -2.70 -9.63
CA LEU A 143 -2.86 -3.67 -10.71
C LEU A 143 -2.68 -5.04 -10.06
N ALA A 144 -3.77 -5.68 -9.66
CA ALA A 144 -3.69 -6.94 -8.97
C ALA A 144 -3.27 -8.08 -9.91
N GLY A 145 -2.40 -8.95 -9.41
CA GLY A 145 -2.13 -10.24 -10.01
C GLY A 145 -3.07 -11.33 -9.49
N ASP A 146 -2.94 -12.54 -10.00
CA ASP A 146 -3.64 -13.71 -9.46
C ASP A 146 -3.07 -14.10 -8.10
N ASP A 147 -3.92 -14.41 -7.13
CA ASP A 147 -3.57 -14.86 -5.77
C ASP A 147 -2.73 -13.84 -4.95
N ASP A 148 -2.86 -12.55 -5.22
CA ASP A 148 -2.18 -11.47 -4.50
C ASP A 148 -2.78 -11.25 -3.11
N CYS A 149 -1.92 -11.12 -2.11
CA CYS A 149 -2.29 -10.75 -0.75
C CYS A 149 -1.43 -9.59 -0.27
N ARG A 150 -2.08 -8.48 0.06
CA ARG A 150 -1.43 -7.25 0.55
C ARG A 150 -2.10 -6.75 1.82
N LEU A 151 -1.29 -6.25 2.73
CA LEU A 151 -1.74 -5.53 3.91
C LEU A 151 -1.57 -4.02 3.64
N TYR A 152 -2.68 -3.33 3.44
CA TYR A 152 -2.72 -1.87 3.27
C TYR A 152 -2.76 -1.15 4.58
N ILE A 153 -2.16 0.05 4.62
CA ILE A 153 -1.86 0.80 5.84
C ILE A 153 -2.08 2.28 5.60
N ASN A 154 -2.95 2.90 6.40
CA ASN A 154 -3.12 4.34 6.47
C ASN A 154 -2.75 4.85 7.85
N VAL A 155 -1.81 5.76 7.93
CA VAL A 155 -1.35 6.38 9.18
C VAL A 155 -2.00 7.74 9.36
N TRP A 156 -2.78 7.89 10.42
CA TRP A 156 -3.52 9.10 10.74
C TRP A 156 -2.85 9.85 11.90
N THR A 157 -2.65 11.16 11.71
CA THR A 157 -1.96 12.02 12.69
C THR A 157 -2.88 13.02 13.38
N GLN A 158 -4.09 13.22 12.87
CA GLN A 158 -5.02 14.20 13.42
C GLN A 158 -6.11 13.54 14.27
N ARG A 159 -6.84 12.60 13.69
CA ARG A 159 -7.94 11.89 14.36
C ARG A 159 -8.21 10.52 13.75
N LYS A 160 -8.99 9.71 14.46
CA LYS A 160 -9.50 8.45 13.94
C LYS A 160 -10.60 8.71 12.90
N PRO A 161 -10.53 8.16 11.69
CA PRO A 161 -11.65 8.15 10.74
C PRO A 161 -12.89 7.46 11.33
N ARG A 162 -14.05 7.84 10.84
CA ARG A 162 -15.32 7.27 11.31
C ARG A 162 -15.54 5.87 10.75
N GLY A 163 -16.33 5.07 11.46
CA GLY A 163 -16.75 3.75 11.00
C GLY A 163 -15.74 2.62 11.18
N LEU A 164 -14.49 2.91 11.52
CA LEU A 164 -13.46 1.90 11.73
C LEU A 164 -13.65 1.12 13.03
N ILE A 165 -13.44 -0.20 12.96
CA ILE A 165 -13.59 -1.14 14.06
C ILE A 165 -12.26 -1.73 14.50
N ARG A 166 -12.23 -2.37 15.66
CA ARG A 166 -11.09 -3.20 16.08
C ARG A 166 -11.16 -4.57 15.41
N SER A 167 -10.00 -5.12 15.11
CA SER A 167 -9.90 -6.49 14.63
C SER A 167 -10.12 -7.50 15.75
N LYS A 168 -10.33 -8.75 15.36
CA LYS A 168 -10.48 -9.89 16.25
C LYS A 168 -9.24 -10.10 17.11
N GLU A 169 -9.45 -10.44 18.38
CA GLU A 169 -8.36 -10.87 19.25
C GLU A 169 -7.96 -12.31 18.90
N ILE A 170 -6.67 -12.48 18.57
CA ILE A 170 -6.07 -13.76 18.21
C ILE A 170 -4.77 -13.89 18.97
N PRO A 171 -4.58 -14.94 19.77
CA PRO A 171 -3.30 -15.17 20.47
C PRO A 171 -2.13 -15.26 19.50
N TYR A 172 -1.03 -14.59 19.81
CA TYR A 172 0.15 -14.55 18.96
C TYR A 172 1.43 -14.48 19.81
N PRO A 173 2.59 -14.95 19.29
CA PRO A 173 3.85 -14.78 19.97
C PRO A 173 4.32 -13.33 19.88
N ARG A 174 4.60 -12.71 21.01
CA ARG A 174 5.18 -11.37 21.05
C ARG A 174 6.67 -11.46 20.73
N GLN A 175 7.07 -10.84 19.63
CA GLN A 175 8.47 -10.83 19.17
C GLN A 175 8.72 -9.63 18.24
N HIS A 176 9.98 -9.44 17.84
CA HIS A 176 10.30 -8.49 16.78
C HIS A 176 10.05 -9.14 15.42
N TYR A 177 9.15 -8.53 14.66
CA TYR A 177 8.74 -8.99 13.33
C TYR A 177 9.50 -8.30 12.20
N ILE A 178 9.89 -7.02 12.40
CA ILE A 178 10.64 -6.26 11.42
C ILE A 178 12.12 -6.62 11.52
N THR A 179 12.74 -6.97 10.40
CA THR A 179 14.18 -7.17 10.35
C THR A 179 14.88 -5.82 10.52
N GLY A 180 15.92 -5.76 11.34
CA GLY A 180 16.70 -4.53 11.48
C GLY A 180 17.59 -4.19 10.26
N MET A 181 17.57 -5.01 9.21
CA MET A 181 18.48 -4.93 8.04
C MET A 181 17.73 -5.08 6.72
N TYR A 182 16.62 -4.33 6.55
CA TYR A 182 15.92 -4.29 5.28
C TYR A 182 16.68 -3.46 4.23
N LYS A 183 16.52 -3.82 2.95
CA LYS A 183 17.16 -3.16 1.82
C LYS A 183 16.23 -2.10 1.24
N LYS A 184 16.74 -0.86 1.10
CA LYS A 184 16.02 0.17 0.35
C LYS A 184 16.05 -0.17 -1.13
N ASP A 185 14.88 -0.15 -1.76
CA ASP A 185 14.74 -0.39 -3.18
C ASP A 185 15.26 0.80 -4.01
N LYS A 186 15.76 0.49 -5.19
CA LYS A 186 16.16 1.49 -6.17
C LYS A 186 15.00 1.77 -7.12
N ILE A 187 14.51 3.01 -7.14
CA ILE A 187 13.53 3.45 -8.12
C ILE A 187 14.23 3.63 -9.47
N ILE A 188 13.87 2.82 -10.46
CA ILE A 188 14.51 2.74 -11.78
C ILE A 188 13.71 3.61 -12.76
N PRO A 189 14.34 4.52 -13.55
CA PRO A 189 13.66 5.20 -14.64
C PRO A 189 13.13 4.18 -15.65
N TYR A 190 11.84 4.30 -16.00
CA TYR A 190 11.24 3.46 -17.03
C TYR A 190 11.52 4.05 -18.42
N THR A 191 12.01 3.24 -19.35
CA THR A 191 12.37 3.65 -20.71
C THR A 191 11.47 3.05 -21.78
N GLY A 192 10.54 2.17 -21.41
CA GLY A 192 9.56 1.56 -22.31
C GLY A 192 8.41 2.48 -22.68
N SER A 193 7.48 1.96 -23.46
CA SER A 193 6.23 2.66 -23.80
C SER A 193 5.10 2.23 -22.84
N TYR A 194 4.23 3.16 -22.50
CA TYR A 194 3.02 2.88 -21.74
C TYR A 194 1.81 3.55 -22.38
N VAL A 195 0.63 3.08 -22.05
CA VAL A 195 -0.64 3.65 -22.48
C VAL A 195 -1.37 4.19 -21.28
N TYR A 196 -1.79 5.42 -21.40
CA TYR A 196 -2.69 6.06 -20.47
C TYR A 196 -4.10 6.05 -21.07
N HIS A 197 -5.05 5.45 -20.37
CA HIS A 197 -6.46 5.48 -20.75
C HIS A 197 -7.23 6.28 -19.73
N THR A 198 -7.94 7.31 -20.19
CA THR A 198 -8.88 8.06 -19.36
C THR A 198 -10.23 7.35 -19.42
N HIS A 199 -10.63 6.70 -18.34
CA HIS A 199 -12.00 6.26 -18.14
C HIS A 199 -12.66 7.11 -17.07
N ILE A 200 -13.60 7.96 -17.48
CA ILE A 200 -14.44 8.72 -16.56
C ILE A 200 -15.57 7.80 -16.12
N CYS A 201 -15.48 7.22 -14.96
CA CYS A 201 -16.56 6.52 -14.30
C CYS A 201 -16.70 7.02 -12.86
N GLY A 202 -17.65 7.92 -12.63
CA GLY A 202 -18.15 8.37 -11.34
C GLY A 202 -17.22 9.25 -10.51
N ASP A 203 -16.07 8.80 -10.08
CA ASP A 203 -15.12 9.53 -9.23
C ASP A 203 -13.67 9.38 -9.69
N MET A 204 -13.36 9.82 -10.93
CA MET A 204 -12.03 9.96 -11.54
C MET A 204 -11.21 8.67 -11.64
N PHE A 205 -11.01 8.13 -12.86
CA PHE A 205 -10.06 7.05 -13.04
C PHE A 205 -9.39 7.04 -14.39
N ASP A 206 -8.08 7.06 -14.33
CA ASP A 206 -7.21 6.93 -15.48
C ASP A 206 -6.42 5.61 -15.31
N GLU A 207 -6.39 4.78 -16.33
CA GLU A 207 -5.68 3.52 -16.36
C GLU A 207 -4.31 3.70 -17.02
N PHE A 208 -3.23 3.29 -16.33
CA PHE A 208 -1.91 3.19 -16.91
C PHE A 208 -1.57 1.72 -17.20
N VAL A 209 -1.20 1.43 -18.43
CA VAL A 209 -0.72 0.10 -18.80
C VAL A 209 0.71 0.21 -19.32
N LEU A 210 1.64 -0.48 -18.67
CA LEU A 210 2.98 -0.66 -19.19
C LEU A 210 2.93 -1.68 -20.33
N ARG A 211 3.36 -1.31 -21.54
CA ARG A 211 3.20 -2.12 -22.74
C ARG A 211 4.19 -3.27 -22.91
N GLU A 212 5.28 -3.29 -22.16
CA GLU A 212 6.32 -4.31 -22.29
C GLU A 212 6.40 -5.14 -21.00
N PRO A 213 5.55 -6.16 -20.86
CA PRO A 213 5.51 -6.98 -19.65
C PRO A 213 6.79 -7.79 -19.41
N ASP A 214 7.55 -8.09 -20.46
CA ASP A 214 8.73 -8.96 -20.36
C ASP A 214 9.92 -8.27 -19.68
N GLU A 215 9.94 -6.94 -19.59
CA GLU A 215 10.94 -6.19 -18.83
C GLU A 215 10.58 -6.05 -17.34
N ARG A 216 9.42 -6.53 -16.93
CA ARG A 216 8.98 -6.51 -15.53
C ARG A 216 9.78 -7.54 -14.75
N GLN A 217 10.71 -7.07 -13.95
CA GLN A 217 11.30 -7.91 -12.92
C GLN A 217 10.44 -7.82 -11.67
N ALA A 218 10.01 -8.97 -11.16
CA ALA A 218 9.34 -9.05 -9.88
C ALA A 218 10.12 -8.27 -8.81
N GLY A 219 9.42 -7.57 -7.96
CA GLY A 219 10.01 -6.75 -6.91
C GLY A 219 10.59 -5.40 -7.34
N CYS A 220 10.74 -5.09 -8.63
CA CYS A 220 11.27 -3.80 -9.07
C CYS A 220 10.28 -2.65 -8.89
N THR A 221 10.84 -1.45 -8.72
CA THR A 221 10.08 -0.20 -8.65
C THR A 221 10.52 0.74 -9.77
N TYR A 222 9.59 1.15 -10.62
CA TYR A 222 9.84 1.99 -11.80
C TYR A 222 9.24 3.37 -11.64
N ARG A 223 9.94 4.38 -12.19
CA ARG A 223 9.46 5.77 -12.29
C ARG A 223 9.17 6.10 -13.74
N VAL A 224 7.95 6.53 -14.01
CA VAL A 224 7.48 7.02 -15.31
C VAL A 224 7.24 8.52 -15.19
N THR A 225 7.74 9.32 -16.15
CA THR A 225 7.63 10.78 -16.14
C THR A 225 7.02 11.31 -17.44
N ASP A 226 6.55 12.57 -17.43
CA ASP A 226 5.93 13.25 -18.59
C ASP A 226 6.71 13.14 -19.89
N ALA A 227 8.05 13.10 -19.84
CA ALA A 227 8.90 12.98 -21.03
C ALA A 227 8.67 11.66 -21.80
N THR A 228 8.00 10.70 -21.18
CA THR A 228 7.62 9.41 -21.74
C THR A 228 6.10 9.27 -21.91
N LEU A 229 5.30 10.29 -21.50
CA LEU A 229 3.85 10.41 -21.72
C LEU A 229 3.61 10.94 -23.16
N SER A 230 3.61 10.08 -24.16
CA SER A 230 3.32 10.44 -25.56
C SER A 230 2.01 9.83 -26.04
#